data_df54fbcc35b710304b160c06f1c5633a
#
_entry.id   df54fbcc35b710304b160c06f1c5633a
#
_cell.length_a   1.000
_cell.length_b   1.000
_cell.length_c   1.000
_cell.angle_alpha   90.00
_cell.angle_beta   90.00
_cell.angle_gamma   90.00
#
_symmetry.space_group_name_H-M   'P 1'
#
loop_
_entity.id
_entity.type
_entity.pdbx_description
1 polymer ?
#
loop_
_entity_poly.entity_id
_entity_poly.type
_entity_poly.pdbx_seq_one_letter_code
_entity_poly.pdbx_strand_id
1 'polypeptide(L)'
;MIGPARILDKGMSKPDFALSAGFSYAVTTAHNGCLHLEVEVVGKSAHAARPDTGVDALEAATALLSQLYAIRKTYAGRKSKVEGIDSPTLTVGLISGGINTNVVPDKVTMRLDRRIIPEENAAEVEATLTQQIKAALATWPGITCNVRRIMLATPFVPMPGQEKLVA
;
A
#
# COMPACT_ATOMS: atom_id res chain seq x y z
N MET A 1 -6.54 -12.91 -9.83
CA MET A 1 -7.13 -12.38 -11.07
C MET A 1 -6.86 -13.38 -12.18
N ILE A 2 -7.91 -13.97 -12.78
CA ILE A 2 -7.77 -15.07 -13.76
C ILE A 2 -8.04 -14.52 -15.19
N GLY A 3 -7.89 -13.26 -15.39
CA GLY A 3 -8.27 -12.61 -16.62
C GLY A 3 -7.19 -12.64 -17.73
N PRO A 4 -6.94 -11.51 -18.36
CA PRO A 4 -6.07 -11.40 -19.53
C PRO A 4 -4.66 -11.97 -19.35
N ALA A 5 -4.07 -11.83 -18.15
CA ALA A 5 -2.73 -12.37 -17.86
C ALA A 5 -2.64 -13.89 -18.14
N ARG A 6 -3.64 -14.67 -17.71
CA ARG A 6 -3.66 -16.11 -17.96
C ARG A 6 -3.72 -16.46 -19.46
N ILE A 7 -4.45 -15.65 -20.24
CA ILE A 7 -4.56 -15.86 -21.70
C ILE A 7 -3.20 -15.64 -22.36
N LEU A 8 -2.49 -14.58 -21.94
CA LEU A 8 -1.16 -14.26 -22.45
C LEU A 8 -0.12 -15.28 -21.99
N ASP A 9 -0.09 -15.60 -20.69
CA ASP A 9 0.87 -16.56 -20.10
C ASP A 9 0.77 -17.97 -20.71
N LYS A 10 -0.46 -18.37 -21.08
CA LYS A 10 -0.69 -19.65 -21.74
C LYS A 10 -0.51 -19.60 -23.27
N GLY A 11 -0.15 -18.47 -23.82
CA GLY A 11 -0.02 -18.29 -25.27
C GLY A 11 -1.31 -18.45 -26.06
N MET A 12 -2.47 -18.35 -25.39
CA MET A 12 -3.77 -18.47 -26.03
C MET A 12 -4.12 -17.28 -26.92
N SER A 13 -3.45 -16.15 -26.72
CA SER A 13 -3.53 -14.96 -27.56
C SER A 13 -2.15 -14.25 -27.59
N LYS A 14 -1.81 -13.67 -28.72
CA LYS A 14 -0.62 -12.83 -28.91
C LYS A 14 -1.06 -11.53 -29.61
N PRO A 15 -1.75 -10.64 -28.91
CA PRO A 15 -2.23 -9.40 -29.51
C PRO A 15 -1.07 -8.43 -29.76
N ASP A 16 -1.13 -7.70 -30.87
CA ASP A 16 -0.24 -6.56 -31.12
C ASP A 16 -0.64 -5.36 -30.25
N PHE A 17 -1.94 -5.25 -29.93
CA PHE A 17 -2.51 -4.18 -29.10
C PHE A 17 -3.58 -4.75 -28.16
N ALA A 18 -3.77 -4.07 -27.02
CA ALA A 18 -4.83 -4.38 -26.08
C ALA A 18 -5.58 -3.10 -25.68
N LEU A 19 -6.91 -3.15 -25.78
CA LEU A 19 -7.80 -2.09 -25.31
C LEU A 19 -8.59 -2.60 -24.13
N SER A 20 -8.59 -1.85 -23.04
CA SER A 20 -9.41 -2.14 -21.85
C SER A 20 -10.50 -1.08 -21.73
N ALA A 21 -11.76 -1.49 -21.73
CA ALA A 21 -12.87 -0.57 -21.45
C ALA A 21 -12.75 -0.05 -20.00
N GLY A 22 -12.87 1.26 -19.85
CA GLY A 22 -12.79 1.95 -18.57
C GLY A 22 -14.02 2.81 -18.30
N PHE A 23 -13.99 3.56 -17.22
CA PHE A 23 -15.07 4.48 -16.81
C PHE A 23 -14.87 5.92 -17.33
N SER A 24 -13.86 6.15 -18.15
CA SER A 24 -13.51 7.47 -18.70
C SER A 24 -13.84 7.54 -20.18
N TYR A 25 -14.26 8.73 -20.64
CA TYR A 25 -14.38 9.05 -22.07
C TYR A 25 -13.04 9.47 -22.69
N ALA A 26 -11.96 9.37 -21.94
CA ALA A 26 -10.61 9.66 -22.41
C ALA A 26 -9.79 8.37 -22.53
N VAL A 27 -8.84 8.37 -23.46
CA VAL A 27 -7.87 7.28 -23.61
C VAL A 27 -6.78 7.44 -22.55
N THR A 28 -6.71 6.49 -21.62
CA THR A 28 -5.66 6.47 -20.59
C THR A 28 -4.43 5.78 -21.11
N THR A 29 -3.35 6.53 -21.30
CA THR A 29 -2.08 6.05 -21.85
C THR A 29 -1.02 5.76 -20.76
N ALA A 30 -1.27 6.20 -19.53
CA ALA A 30 -0.39 5.95 -18.38
C ALA A 30 -1.20 5.97 -17.08
N HIS A 31 -0.74 5.24 -16.08
CA HIS A 31 -1.28 5.31 -14.71
C HIS A 31 -0.25 4.89 -13.66
N ASN A 32 -0.45 5.34 -12.44
CA ASN A 32 0.33 4.94 -11.29
C ASN A 32 0.19 3.44 -11.03
N GLY A 33 1.27 2.83 -10.57
CA GLY A 33 1.18 1.55 -9.87
C GLY A 33 0.48 1.72 -8.52
N CYS A 34 0.14 0.59 -7.91
CA CYS A 34 -0.44 0.61 -6.59
C CYS A 34 0.00 -0.60 -5.76
N LEU A 35 0.33 -0.35 -4.51
CA LEU A 35 0.64 -1.35 -3.51
C LEU A 35 -0.35 -1.21 -2.36
N HIS A 36 -1.12 -2.27 -2.10
CA HIS A 36 -1.96 -2.36 -0.91
C HIS A 36 -1.32 -3.31 0.10
N LEU A 37 -1.09 -2.80 1.29
CA LEU A 37 -0.62 -3.59 2.44
C LEU A 37 -1.68 -3.62 3.53
N GLU A 38 -1.77 -4.74 4.22
CA GLU A 38 -2.42 -4.88 5.50
C GLU A 38 -1.35 -5.04 6.58
N VAL A 39 -1.43 -4.23 7.61
CA VAL A 39 -0.54 -4.24 8.76
C VAL A 39 -1.35 -4.63 9.99
N GLU A 40 -0.95 -5.69 10.64
CA GLU A 40 -1.51 -6.15 11.89
C GLU A 40 -0.49 -5.89 13.00
N VAL A 41 -0.90 -5.11 14.00
CA VAL A 41 -0.14 -4.82 15.22
C VAL A 41 -0.78 -5.60 16.34
N VAL A 42 0.00 -6.45 17.00
CA VAL A 42 -0.50 -7.36 18.05
C VAL A 42 0.28 -7.12 19.33
N GLY A 43 -0.46 -6.88 20.39
CA GLY A 43 0.01 -6.73 21.76
C GLY A 43 -0.62 -7.76 22.68
N LYS A 44 -1.09 -7.30 23.87
CA LYS A 44 -1.70 -8.16 24.90
C LYS A 44 -2.81 -7.40 25.61
N SER A 45 -4.01 -7.97 25.66
CA SER A 45 -5.13 -7.38 26.39
C SER A 45 -4.91 -7.39 27.91
N ALA A 46 -5.48 -6.38 28.55
CA ALA A 46 -5.57 -6.28 30.01
C ALA A 46 -6.79 -5.45 30.40
N HIS A 47 -7.22 -5.54 31.64
CA HIS A 47 -8.26 -4.68 32.16
C HIS A 47 -7.73 -3.24 32.28
N ALA A 48 -8.54 -2.24 31.91
CA ALA A 48 -8.12 -0.83 31.92
C ALA A 48 -7.70 -0.28 33.28
N ALA A 49 -8.11 -0.93 34.39
CA ALA A 49 -7.64 -0.60 35.74
C ALA A 49 -6.20 -1.09 36.03
N ARG A 50 -5.66 -1.99 35.21
CA ARG A 50 -4.30 -2.57 35.30
C ARG A 50 -3.65 -2.63 33.94
N PRO A 51 -3.50 -1.48 33.24
CA PRO A 51 -2.96 -1.43 31.88
C PRO A 51 -1.50 -1.92 31.81
N ASP A 52 -0.77 -1.79 32.90
CA ASP A 52 0.60 -2.27 33.10
C ASP A 52 0.78 -3.79 32.87
N THR A 53 -0.29 -4.57 32.97
CA THR A 53 -0.27 -6.01 32.72
C THR A 53 -0.54 -6.42 31.29
N GLY A 54 -0.91 -5.46 30.43
CA GLY A 54 -1.12 -5.59 29.00
C GLY A 54 0.02 -5.02 28.16
N VAL A 55 -0.19 -5.03 26.84
CA VAL A 55 0.65 -4.37 25.84
C VAL A 55 -0.29 -3.71 24.82
N ASP A 56 -0.32 -2.39 24.83
CA ASP A 56 -1.29 -1.61 24.04
C ASP A 56 -0.92 -1.56 22.55
N ALA A 57 -1.65 -2.34 21.76
CA ALA A 57 -1.47 -2.35 20.31
C ALA A 57 -1.95 -1.05 19.64
N LEU A 58 -2.89 -0.33 20.27
CA LEU A 58 -3.41 0.93 19.71
C LEU A 58 -2.40 2.07 19.90
N GLU A 59 -1.72 2.14 21.04
CA GLU A 59 -0.65 3.10 21.27
C GLU A 59 0.49 2.90 20.27
N ALA A 60 0.96 1.66 20.11
CA ALA A 60 1.99 1.32 19.14
C ALA A 60 1.55 1.62 17.68
N ALA A 61 0.31 1.31 17.32
CA ALA A 61 -0.27 1.63 16.01
C ALA A 61 -0.36 3.14 15.77
N THR A 62 -0.66 3.93 16.79
CA THR A 62 -0.71 5.41 16.70
C THR A 62 0.67 5.99 16.42
N ALA A 63 1.72 5.47 17.07
CA ALA A 63 3.09 5.86 16.80
C ALA A 63 3.52 5.50 15.36
N LEU A 64 3.16 4.29 14.89
CA LEU A 64 3.38 3.88 13.51
C LEU A 64 2.65 4.82 12.52
N LEU A 65 1.38 5.17 12.77
CA LEU A 65 0.63 6.11 11.93
C LEU A 65 1.33 7.46 11.80
N SER A 66 1.84 7.98 12.92
CA SER A 66 2.59 9.24 12.94
C SER A 66 3.83 9.18 12.05
N GLN A 67 4.57 8.07 12.09
CA GLN A 67 5.74 7.84 11.22
C GLN A 67 5.34 7.69 9.75
N LEU A 68 4.29 6.94 9.44
CA LEU A 68 3.78 6.80 8.07
C LEU A 68 3.38 8.16 7.46
N TYR A 69 2.75 9.03 8.25
CA TYR A 69 2.41 10.37 7.81
C TYR A 69 3.64 11.28 7.65
N ALA A 70 4.68 11.09 8.44
CA ALA A 70 5.97 11.77 8.23
C ALA A 70 6.62 11.30 6.93
N ILE A 71 6.67 10.00 6.67
CA ILE A 71 7.16 9.42 5.41
C ILE A 71 6.37 9.98 4.22
N ARG A 72 5.04 10.01 4.29
CA ARG A 72 4.18 10.56 3.23
C ARG A 72 4.59 11.99 2.83
N LYS A 73 4.96 12.83 3.79
CA LYS A 73 5.39 14.21 3.53
C LYS A 73 6.66 14.28 2.67
N THR A 74 7.53 13.27 2.73
CA THR A 74 8.75 13.23 1.92
C THR A 74 8.50 12.92 0.45
N TYR A 75 7.30 12.47 0.09
CA TYR A 75 6.98 12.11 -1.29
C TYR A 75 6.70 13.29 -2.20
N ALA A 76 6.29 14.43 -1.65
CA ALA A 76 5.95 15.63 -2.41
C ALA A 76 7.08 16.16 -3.32
N GLY A 77 8.34 15.89 -2.94
CA GLY A 77 9.51 16.25 -3.73
C GLY A 77 9.87 15.28 -4.86
N ARG A 78 9.19 14.12 -4.95
CA ARG A 78 9.42 13.12 -5.99
C ARG A 78 8.39 13.28 -7.08
N LYS A 79 8.78 13.85 -8.23
CA LYS A 79 7.87 14.09 -9.35
C LYS A 79 8.10 13.06 -10.44
N SER A 80 7.01 12.55 -11.00
CA SER A 80 7.07 11.74 -12.22
C SER A 80 7.40 12.63 -13.42
N LYS A 81 8.09 12.04 -14.40
CA LYS A 81 8.35 12.66 -15.72
C LYS A 81 7.21 12.38 -16.70
N VAL A 82 6.28 11.50 -16.35
CA VAL A 82 5.13 11.13 -17.18
C VAL A 82 4.02 12.14 -16.95
N GLU A 83 3.57 12.77 -18.02
CA GLU A 83 2.47 13.75 -17.98
C GLU A 83 1.20 13.13 -17.37
N GLY A 84 0.54 13.89 -16.49
CA GLY A 84 -0.66 13.44 -15.77
C GLY A 84 -0.38 12.59 -14.53
N ILE A 85 0.88 12.19 -14.28
CA ILE A 85 1.30 11.52 -13.06
C ILE A 85 2.12 12.49 -12.22
N ASP A 86 1.72 12.75 -10.98
CA ASP A 86 2.42 13.70 -10.12
C ASP A 86 3.44 12.98 -9.20
N SER A 87 3.15 12.89 -7.93
CA SER A 87 4.03 12.33 -6.91
C SER A 87 3.52 10.99 -6.40
N PRO A 88 4.38 10.16 -5.81
CA PRO A 88 3.93 9.01 -5.04
C PRO A 88 3.00 9.46 -3.90
N THR A 89 2.06 8.61 -3.52
CA THR A 89 1.18 8.88 -2.37
C THR A 89 1.16 7.70 -1.41
N LEU A 90 0.84 7.97 -0.14
CA LEU A 90 0.59 6.97 0.88
C LEU A 90 -0.66 7.36 1.67
N THR A 91 -1.63 6.48 1.72
CA THR A 91 -2.88 6.67 2.45
C THR A 91 -3.13 5.50 3.37
N VAL A 92 -3.49 5.77 4.62
CA VAL A 92 -4.09 4.76 5.50
C VAL A 92 -5.59 4.88 5.35
N GLY A 93 -6.18 3.96 4.57
CA GLY A 93 -7.59 4.00 4.20
C GLY A 93 -8.52 3.33 5.20
N LEU A 94 -7.99 2.35 5.94
CA LEU A 94 -8.78 1.62 6.95
C LEU A 94 -7.93 1.42 8.21
N ILE A 95 -8.60 1.51 9.37
CA ILE A 95 -8.05 1.13 10.66
C ILE A 95 -9.17 0.56 11.53
N SER A 96 -8.88 -0.52 12.24
CA SER A 96 -9.79 -1.12 13.22
C SER A 96 -9.01 -1.79 14.33
N GLY A 97 -9.60 -1.84 15.53
CA GLY A 97 -8.98 -2.50 16.68
C GLY A 97 -9.74 -2.23 17.97
N GLY A 98 -9.33 -2.96 19.03
CA GLY A 98 -10.02 -2.93 20.32
C GLY A 98 -11.33 -3.73 20.33
N ILE A 99 -11.78 -4.09 21.54
CA ILE A 99 -12.99 -4.90 21.75
C ILE A 99 -13.98 -4.25 22.73
N ASN A 100 -13.49 -3.47 23.68
CA ASN A 100 -14.33 -2.79 24.68
C ASN A 100 -13.58 -1.60 25.30
N THR A 101 -14.33 -0.61 25.79
CA THR A 101 -13.81 0.63 26.40
C THR A 101 -12.91 0.36 27.62
N ASN A 102 -13.16 -0.70 28.39
CA ASN A 102 -12.42 -1.02 29.60
C ASN A 102 -11.34 -2.11 29.40
N VAL A 103 -10.90 -2.31 28.17
CA VAL A 103 -9.88 -3.31 27.80
C VAL A 103 -8.75 -2.65 27.02
N VAL A 104 -7.49 -2.87 27.43
CA VAL A 104 -6.30 -2.49 26.66
C VAL A 104 -6.34 -3.23 25.33
N PRO A 105 -6.31 -2.53 24.18
CA PRO A 105 -6.38 -3.17 22.86
C PRO A 105 -5.18 -4.09 22.60
N ASP A 106 -5.44 -5.34 22.33
CA ASP A 106 -4.40 -6.33 21.99
C ASP A 106 -4.16 -6.47 20.49
N LYS A 107 -5.00 -5.83 19.66
CA LYS A 107 -4.88 -5.92 18.21
C LYS A 107 -5.39 -4.67 17.50
N VAL A 108 -4.61 -4.20 16.55
CA VAL A 108 -5.01 -3.18 15.58
C VAL A 108 -4.64 -3.64 14.18
N THR A 109 -5.57 -3.50 13.24
CA THR A 109 -5.34 -3.78 11.82
C THR A 109 -5.53 -2.49 11.03
N MET A 110 -4.61 -2.19 10.11
CA MET A 110 -4.73 -1.07 9.20
C MET A 110 -4.43 -1.48 7.76
N ARG A 111 -5.04 -0.79 6.79
CA ARG A 111 -4.78 -0.99 5.37
C ARG A 111 -4.26 0.28 4.73
N LEU A 112 -3.20 0.10 3.97
CA LEU A 112 -2.45 1.16 3.31
C LEU A 112 -2.63 1.05 1.79
N ASP A 113 -2.76 2.20 1.12
CA ASP A 113 -2.62 2.39 -0.33
C ASP A 113 -1.37 3.23 -0.59
N ARG A 114 -0.39 2.70 -1.31
CA ARG A 114 0.83 3.37 -1.77
C ARG A 114 0.79 3.46 -3.29
N ARG A 115 0.62 4.67 -3.83
CA ARG A 115 0.71 4.88 -5.28
C ARG A 115 2.16 4.99 -5.71
N ILE A 116 2.52 4.21 -6.73
CA ILE A 116 3.89 4.04 -7.24
C ILE A 116 3.98 4.81 -8.56
N ILE A 117 4.97 5.69 -8.67
CA ILE A 117 5.23 6.40 -9.94
C ILE A 117 6.10 5.54 -10.87
N PRO A 118 6.11 5.81 -12.19
CA PRO A 118 6.87 5.02 -13.16
C PRO A 118 8.37 4.91 -12.88
N GLU A 119 8.94 5.90 -12.21
CA GLU A 119 10.37 5.96 -11.88
C GLU A 119 10.74 5.09 -10.66
N GLU A 120 9.77 4.50 -9.98
CA GLU A 120 9.99 3.66 -8.81
C GLU A 120 9.89 2.17 -9.16
N ASN A 121 10.78 1.37 -8.58
CA ASN A 121 10.68 -0.10 -8.63
C ASN A 121 9.66 -0.59 -7.59
N ALA A 122 8.61 -1.24 -8.04
CA ALA A 122 7.52 -1.68 -7.18
C ALA A 122 7.95 -2.66 -6.07
N ALA A 123 8.89 -3.56 -6.35
CA ALA A 123 9.40 -4.51 -5.36
C ALA A 123 10.24 -3.81 -4.29
N GLU A 124 11.05 -2.82 -4.68
CA GLU A 124 11.84 -2.01 -3.75
C GLU A 124 10.96 -1.13 -2.87
N VAL A 125 9.89 -0.55 -3.43
CA VAL A 125 8.90 0.23 -2.69
C VAL A 125 8.23 -0.63 -1.61
N GLU A 126 7.82 -1.85 -1.96
CA GLU A 126 7.23 -2.80 -1.01
C GLU A 126 8.22 -3.18 0.10
N ALA A 127 9.44 -3.56 -0.28
CA ALA A 127 10.49 -3.96 0.66
C ALA A 127 10.83 -2.83 1.64
N THR A 128 11.03 -1.61 1.11
CA THR A 128 11.36 -0.43 1.91
C THR A 128 10.25 -0.07 2.88
N LEU A 129 9.00 0.00 2.40
CA LEU A 129 7.85 0.34 3.26
C LEU A 129 7.62 -0.72 4.34
N THR A 130 7.74 -2.01 3.99
CA THR A 130 7.63 -3.11 4.94
C THR A 130 8.72 -3.04 6.01
N GLN A 131 9.96 -2.74 5.62
CA GLN A 131 11.07 -2.57 6.54
C GLN A 131 10.85 -1.38 7.49
N GLN A 132 10.39 -0.25 6.98
CA GLN A 132 10.08 0.95 7.78
C GLN A 132 8.98 0.66 8.81
N ILE A 133 7.92 -0.04 8.42
CA ILE A 133 6.83 -0.45 9.33
C ILE A 133 7.36 -1.36 10.44
N LYS A 134 8.12 -2.39 10.09
CA LYS A 134 8.69 -3.32 11.06
C LYS A 134 9.68 -2.63 12.00
N ALA A 135 10.55 -1.76 11.49
CA ALA A 135 11.51 -1.01 12.29
C ALA A 135 10.83 -0.07 13.30
N ALA A 136 9.74 0.59 12.88
CA ALA A 136 8.95 1.47 13.75
C ALA A 136 8.37 0.74 14.98
N LEU A 137 7.96 -0.51 14.79
CA LEU A 137 7.33 -1.31 15.85
C LEU A 137 8.33 -2.17 16.63
N ALA A 138 9.54 -2.39 16.11
CA ALA A 138 10.57 -3.20 16.80
C ALA A 138 11.04 -2.58 18.13
N THR A 139 10.83 -1.28 18.33
CA THR A 139 11.18 -0.58 19.59
C THR A 139 10.11 -0.71 20.67
N TRP A 140 8.99 -1.36 20.39
CA TRP A 140 7.85 -1.53 21.30
C TRP A 140 7.91 -2.91 21.97
N PRO A 141 8.25 -3.00 23.27
CA PRO A 141 8.34 -4.28 23.96
C PRO A 141 7.00 -5.03 23.97
N GLY A 142 7.02 -6.29 23.58
CA GLY A 142 5.84 -7.15 23.57
C GLY A 142 4.89 -6.93 22.38
N ILE A 143 5.18 -5.98 21.48
CA ILE A 143 4.45 -5.82 20.23
C ILE A 143 5.03 -6.76 19.16
N THR A 144 4.14 -7.40 18.42
CA THR A 144 4.48 -8.10 17.18
C THR A 144 3.78 -7.44 15.97
N CYS A 145 4.42 -7.53 14.81
CA CYS A 145 3.93 -6.92 13.59
C CYS A 145 3.90 -7.92 12.45
N ASN A 146 2.75 -8.05 11.81
CA ASN A 146 2.60 -8.80 10.57
C ASN A 146 2.24 -7.85 9.43
N VAL A 147 2.98 -7.91 8.32
CA VAL A 147 2.72 -7.11 7.13
C VAL A 147 2.41 -8.07 5.99
N ARG A 148 1.24 -7.91 5.39
CA ARG A 148 0.75 -8.75 4.29
C ARG A 148 0.42 -7.90 3.08
N ARG A 149 0.97 -8.25 1.92
CA ARG A 149 0.58 -7.67 0.65
C ARG A 149 -0.81 -8.15 0.25
N ILE A 150 -1.72 -7.21 -0.02
CA ILE A 150 -3.05 -7.46 -0.57
C ILE A 150 -2.99 -7.41 -2.10
N MET A 151 -2.34 -6.37 -2.64
CA MET A 151 -2.23 -6.15 -4.07
C MET A 151 -0.93 -5.43 -4.41
N LEU A 152 -0.37 -5.78 -5.56
CA LEU A 152 0.69 -5.02 -6.21
C LEU A 152 0.37 -4.93 -7.70
N ALA A 153 0.28 -3.70 -8.20
CA ALA A 153 0.20 -3.39 -9.62
C ALA A 153 1.36 -2.44 -9.98
N THR A 154 2.09 -2.77 -11.03
CA THR A 154 3.15 -1.91 -11.55
C THR A 154 2.57 -0.70 -12.26
N PRO A 155 3.29 0.43 -12.33
CA PRO A 155 2.88 1.55 -13.17
C PRO A 155 2.75 1.12 -14.63
N PHE A 156 1.80 1.72 -15.32
CA PHE A 156 1.68 1.63 -16.77
C PHE A 156 2.18 2.93 -17.39
N VAL A 157 3.00 2.83 -18.42
CA VAL A 157 3.63 3.97 -19.09
C VAL A 157 3.38 3.90 -20.59
N PRO A 158 3.43 5.05 -21.29
CA PRO A 158 3.35 5.07 -22.73
C PRO A 158 4.44 4.17 -23.35
N MET A 159 4.03 3.34 -24.30
CA MET A 159 4.95 2.46 -25.04
C MET A 159 5.09 2.93 -26.50
N PRO A 160 6.27 2.74 -27.13
CA PRO A 160 6.43 3.04 -28.55
C PRO A 160 5.38 2.33 -29.41
N GLY A 161 4.77 3.06 -30.34
CA GLY A 161 3.75 2.52 -31.25
C GLY A 161 2.31 2.65 -30.76
N GLN A 162 2.07 3.01 -29.48
CA GLN A 162 0.71 3.21 -28.97
C GLN A 162 0.00 4.43 -29.58
N GLU A 163 0.76 5.40 -30.12
CA GLU A 163 0.24 6.58 -30.81
C GLU A 163 -0.68 6.23 -31.97
N LYS A 164 -0.52 5.05 -32.57
CA LYS A 164 -1.41 4.52 -33.61
C LYS A 164 -2.82 4.19 -33.11
N LEU A 165 -2.98 4.02 -31.78
CA LEU A 165 -4.27 3.76 -31.16
C LEU A 165 -4.91 5.02 -30.55
N VAL A 166 -4.11 6.06 -30.33
CA VAL A 166 -4.53 7.28 -29.61
C VAL A 166 -4.86 8.42 -30.59
N ALA A 167 -4.43 8.29 -31.85
CA ALA A 167 -4.62 9.28 -32.90
C ALA A 167 -6.08 9.44 -33.36
#